data_b19c16ae7bb0be10f2522f2733501766
#
_entry.id   b19c16ae7bb0be10f2522f2733501766
#
_cell.length_a   1.000
_cell.length_b   1.000
_cell.length_c   1.000
_cell.angle_alpha   90.00
_cell.angle_beta   90.00
_cell.angle_gamma   90.00
#
_symmetry.space_group_name_H-M   'P 1'
#
loop_
_entity.id
_entity.type
_entity.pdbx_description
1 polymer ?
#
loop_
_entity_poly.entity_id
_entity_poly.type
_entity_poly.pdbx_seq_one_letter_code
_entity_poly.pdbx_strand_id
1 'polypeptide(L)'
;MAQRHGDLSRRGLLLATAAGALAAPAAARGNDEGVRDGFREPSRTLPVAADADVVVCGAGPAGVTAAITAARAGARVRLFETHGALGGVWTSSLLGYLLDFDKPGFNRELVRLLRARDAIHGEGMNALCYQPEEMKLLLEELCSESGVRVQLHTRVTAAYRDGRRLDTIVTESKSGRQSWRAPVFIDTTGDGDLAAQAGCEFEIGREKSCPCQPMTMYALLVVKDAALIADCLYGTGIHGRHTGRQAFRDVLARAGVTPSYGAACLFPIRGNLVLLMANHEYGINATDAAAVTTATLRARGELHRIVRALARLGGPWEGVQIAATPEQIGVRDGRRIRGRFVVTRDDLVAGARQDDAVVRATFPVDIHALTAEANKLKAYDDAGVKVQPYDIPYRALVARDVDGLLMAGRCISGDFIAHASYRVTGNAVAMGEAAGAAAAVAAKRKVAPHEIPWSDVAAVRDATRTT
;
A
#
# COMPACT_ATOMS: atom_id res chain seq x y z
N MET A 1 -24.27 50.82 27.84
CA MET A 1 -24.79 49.90 26.75
C MET A 1 -23.90 48.70 26.72
N ALA A 2 -24.39 47.57 27.24
CA ALA A 2 -23.64 46.36 27.42
C ALA A 2 -24.00 45.36 26.30
N GLN A 3 -23.01 44.93 25.56
CA GLN A 3 -23.18 43.79 24.64
C GLN A 3 -22.74 42.50 25.37
N ARG A 4 -23.69 41.58 25.46
CA ARG A 4 -23.49 40.24 26.03
C ARG A 4 -22.84 39.35 24.98
N HIS A 5 -21.66 38.78 25.27
CA HIS A 5 -21.10 37.64 24.57
C HIS A 5 -21.71 36.36 25.15
N GLY A 6 -22.38 35.61 24.29
CA GLY A 6 -22.92 34.30 24.63
C GLY A 6 -21.82 33.22 24.65
N ASP A 7 -21.66 32.63 25.80
CA ASP A 7 -20.77 31.50 26.08
C ASP A 7 -21.35 30.22 25.48
N LEU A 8 -20.73 29.66 24.45
CA LEU A 8 -21.03 28.33 23.94
C LEU A 8 -20.35 27.30 24.82
N SER A 9 -21.12 26.77 25.77
CA SER A 9 -20.65 25.79 26.75
C SER A 9 -20.24 24.48 26.12
N ARG A 10 -19.00 24.03 26.42
CA ARG A 10 -18.36 22.77 26.08
C ARG A 10 -19.01 21.51 26.74
N ARG A 11 -20.27 21.55 27.13
CA ARG A 11 -20.92 20.48 27.94
C ARG A 11 -21.91 19.58 27.21
N GLY A 12 -22.00 19.64 25.88
CA GLY A 12 -23.00 18.89 25.11
C GLY A 12 -22.54 17.54 24.50
N LEU A 13 -21.30 17.07 24.72
CA LEU A 13 -20.77 15.89 24.02
C LEU A 13 -20.32 14.73 24.92
N LEU A 14 -20.70 14.72 26.19
CA LEU A 14 -20.31 13.67 27.12
C LEU A 14 -21.48 13.35 28.04
N LEU A 15 -22.40 12.50 27.62
CA LEU A 15 -23.27 11.68 28.49
C LEU A 15 -24.20 10.78 27.63
N ALA A 16 -23.66 9.64 27.22
CA ALA A 16 -24.46 8.45 26.91
C ALA A 16 -23.60 7.21 27.17
N THR A 17 -23.33 6.96 28.44
CA THR A 17 -22.90 5.65 28.91
C THR A 17 -23.77 5.31 30.11
N ALA A 18 -24.67 4.39 29.93
CA ALA A 18 -25.02 3.42 30.96
C ALA A 18 -26.08 2.40 30.47
N ALA A 19 -25.84 1.22 30.88
CA ALA A 19 -26.74 0.09 31.02
C ALA A 19 -26.73 -0.93 29.83
N GLY A 20 -26.07 -1.99 30.17
CA GLY A 20 -25.89 -3.23 29.49
C GLY A 20 -27.14 -4.06 29.23
N ALA A 21 -27.04 -4.80 28.14
CA ALA A 21 -27.62 -6.12 28.01
C ALA A 21 -26.71 -6.90 27.03
N LEU A 22 -26.25 -8.04 27.50
CA LEU A 22 -25.60 -9.06 26.71
C LEU A 22 -26.61 -9.56 25.66
N ALA A 23 -26.43 -9.18 24.41
CA ALA A 23 -27.10 -9.79 23.29
C ALA A 23 -26.03 -10.40 22.37
N ALA A 24 -26.23 -11.67 22.02
CA ALA A 24 -25.42 -12.44 21.09
C ALA A 24 -25.24 -11.72 19.74
N PRO A 25 -24.13 -11.98 19.00
CA PRO A 25 -23.91 -11.32 17.74
C PRO A 25 -24.97 -11.77 16.72
N ALA A 26 -25.91 -10.90 16.42
CA ALA A 26 -26.75 -11.03 15.25
C ALA A 26 -25.86 -10.90 14.01
N ALA A 27 -25.94 -11.89 13.13
CA ALA A 27 -25.33 -11.83 11.82
C ALA A 27 -25.71 -10.50 11.16
N ALA A 28 -24.70 -9.74 10.74
CA ALA A 28 -24.90 -8.51 10.00
C ALA A 28 -25.58 -8.85 8.68
N ARG A 29 -26.91 -8.79 8.69
CA ARG A 29 -27.69 -8.59 7.46
C ARG A 29 -27.33 -7.17 7.02
N GLY A 30 -26.72 -7.04 5.85
CA GLY A 30 -26.55 -5.75 5.18
C GLY A 30 -27.89 -5.05 5.15
N ASN A 31 -27.95 -3.87 5.74
CA ASN A 31 -29.09 -2.97 5.58
C ASN A 31 -29.12 -2.50 4.13
N ASP A 32 -29.87 -3.22 3.31
CA ASP A 32 -30.31 -2.80 1.99
C ASP A 32 -31.63 -2.01 2.17
N GLU A 33 -31.62 -1.06 3.10
CA GLU A 33 -32.73 -0.13 3.33
C GLU A 33 -32.38 1.22 2.68
N GLY A 34 -32.93 1.47 1.48
CA GLY A 34 -33.14 2.84 1.07
C GLY A 34 -32.81 3.30 -0.33
N VAL A 35 -32.48 2.43 -1.29
CA VAL A 35 -32.46 2.88 -2.69
C VAL A 35 -33.76 2.42 -3.37
N ARG A 36 -34.89 3.05 -3.01
CA ARG A 36 -36.18 2.78 -3.65
C ARG A 36 -36.37 3.54 -4.94
N ASP A 37 -35.65 4.66 -5.15
CA ASP A 37 -35.65 5.44 -6.40
C ASP A 37 -34.23 5.73 -6.82
N GLY A 38 -33.72 5.02 -7.83
CA GLY A 38 -32.41 5.28 -8.42
C GLY A 38 -32.38 6.63 -9.15
N PHE A 39 -31.39 7.49 -8.83
CA PHE A 39 -31.13 8.68 -9.64
C PHE A 39 -30.44 8.26 -10.95
N ARG A 40 -31.04 8.62 -12.07
CA ARG A 40 -30.44 8.42 -13.39
C ARG A 40 -29.53 9.61 -13.71
N GLU A 41 -28.22 9.41 -13.67
CA GLU A 41 -27.28 10.42 -14.15
C GLU A 41 -27.51 10.66 -15.67
N PRO A 42 -27.65 11.91 -16.10
CA PRO A 42 -27.80 12.21 -17.55
C PRO A 42 -26.54 11.75 -18.31
N SER A 43 -26.78 11.19 -19.51
CA SER A 43 -25.67 10.85 -20.41
C SER A 43 -24.89 12.10 -20.81
N ARG A 44 -23.55 11.99 -20.86
CA ARG A 44 -22.65 13.08 -21.27
C ARG A 44 -21.53 12.55 -22.16
N THR A 45 -21.06 13.41 -23.05
CA THR A 45 -19.85 13.15 -23.85
C THR A 45 -18.66 13.76 -23.13
N LEU A 46 -17.60 12.95 -22.93
CA LEU A 46 -16.35 13.42 -22.33
C LEU A 46 -15.30 13.63 -23.42
N PRO A 47 -14.51 14.71 -23.32
CA PRO A 47 -13.35 14.84 -24.20
C PRO A 47 -12.38 13.69 -23.96
N VAL A 48 -11.84 13.12 -25.02
CA VAL A 48 -10.88 12.02 -24.96
C VAL A 48 -9.47 12.57 -25.16
N ALA A 49 -8.60 12.37 -24.17
CA ALA A 49 -7.16 12.57 -24.33
C ALA A 49 -6.48 11.24 -24.73
N ALA A 50 -5.67 11.30 -25.81
CA ALA A 50 -4.89 10.16 -26.32
C ALA A 50 -3.42 10.56 -26.51
N ASP A 51 -2.86 11.20 -25.48
CA ASP A 51 -1.52 11.78 -25.49
C ASP A 51 -0.45 10.92 -24.80
N ALA A 52 -0.82 9.70 -24.40
CA ALA A 52 0.05 8.74 -23.76
C ALA A 52 0.07 7.40 -24.51
N ASP A 53 1.22 6.73 -24.48
CA ASP A 53 1.40 5.35 -24.94
C ASP A 53 1.09 4.36 -23.83
N VAL A 54 1.35 4.77 -22.58
CA VAL A 54 1.08 4.00 -21.36
C VAL A 54 0.37 4.87 -20.34
N VAL A 55 -0.71 4.35 -19.77
CA VAL A 55 -1.41 4.96 -18.63
C VAL A 55 -1.23 4.08 -17.40
N VAL A 56 -0.70 4.65 -16.32
CA VAL A 56 -0.52 3.99 -15.03
C VAL A 56 -1.52 4.56 -14.03
N CYS A 57 -2.26 3.69 -13.35
CA CYS A 57 -3.28 4.06 -12.38
C CYS A 57 -2.86 3.64 -10.97
N GLY A 58 -2.58 4.63 -10.12
CA GLY A 58 -2.02 4.48 -8.78
C GLY A 58 -0.50 4.67 -8.75
N ALA A 59 -0.02 5.59 -7.92
CA ALA A 59 1.39 5.94 -7.82
C ALA A 59 2.06 5.38 -6.56
N GLY A 60 1.64 4.18 -6.13
CA GLY A 60 2.33 3.42 -5.09
C GLY A 60 3.70 2.90 -5.57
N PRO A 61 4.41 2.09 -4.75
CA PRO A 61 5.74 1.56 -5.09
C PRO A 61 5.84 0.96 -6.49
N ALA A 62 4.88 0.12 -6.88
CA ALA A 62 4.84 -0.48 -8.21
C ALA A 62 4.54 0.56 -9.31
N GLY A 63 3.64 1.52 -9.04
CA GLY A 63 3.17 2.46 -10.05
C GLY A 63 4.21 3.50 -10.44
N VAL A 64 4.88 4.12 -9.47
CA VAL A 64 5.97 5.06 -9.77
C VAL A 64 7.09 4.36 -10.52
N THR A 65 7.43 3.13 -10.12
CA THR A 65 8.47 2.36 -10.81
C THR A 65 8.05 1.97 -12.22
N ALA A 66 6.80 1.55 -12.42
CA ALA A 66 6.28 1.22 -13.75
C ALA A 66 6.28 2.44 -14.67
N ALA A 67 5.85 3.60 -14.17
CA ALA A 67 5.81 4.84 -14.94
C ALA A 67 7.22 5.30 -15.34
N ILE A 68 8.17 5.31 -14.41
CA ILE A 68 9.57 5.69 -14.66
C ILE A 68 10.21 4.72 -15.66
N THR A 69 10.04 3.41 -15.48
CA THR A 69 10.61 2.40 -16.38
C THR A 69 10.03 2.51 -17.77
N ALA A 70 8.72 2.68 -17.92
CA ALA A 70 8.10 2.85 -19.23
C ALA A 70 8.58 4.12 -19.93
N ALA A 71 8.74 5.22 -19.21
CA ALA A 71 9.24 6.48 -19.73
C ALA A 71 10.73 6.38 -20.15
N ARG A 72 11.57 5.76 -19.33
CA ARG A 72 12.98 5.47 -19.68
C ARG A 72 13.11 4.54 -20.90
N ALA A 73 12.12 3.69 -21.14
CA ALA A 73 12.02 2.87 -22.36
C ALA A 73 11.50 3.64 -23.58
N GLY A 74 11.25 4.96 -23.44
CA GLY A 74 10.84 5.86 -24.53
C GLY A 74 9.34 5.98 -24.74
N ALA A 75 8.50 5.46 -23.87
CA ALA A 75 7.04 5.63 -23.94
C ALA A 75 6.62 7.00 -23.37
N ARG A 76 5.57 7.60 -23.93
CA ARG A 76 4.86 8.73 -23.32
C ARG A 76 3.97 8.18 -22.21
N VAL A 77 4.24 8.60 -20.97
CA VAL A 77 3.56 8.03 -19.80
C VAL A 77 2.70 9.06 -19.08
N ARG A 78 1.50 8.64 -18.70
CA ARG A 78 0.63 9.36 -17.78
C ARG A 78 0.44 8.53 -16.52
N LEU A 79 0.64 9.16 -15.36
CA LEU A 79 0.49 8.54 -14.05
C LEU A 79 -0.59 9.27 -13.24
N PHE A 80 -1.63 8.55 -12.84
CA PHE A 80 -2.72 9.07 -11.99
C PHE A 80 -2.58 8.58 -10.55
N GLU A 81 -2.79 9.50 -9.61
CA GLU A 81 -2.79 9.21 -8.17
C GLU A 81 -3.95 9.90 -7.47
N THR A 82 -4.62 9.17 -6.59
CA THR A 82 -5.76 9.67 -5.81
C THR A 82 -5.33 10.64 -4.71
N HIS A 83 -4.17 10.43 -4.14
CA HIS A 83 -3.62 11.25 -3.04
C HIS A 83 -2.77 12.43 -3.57
N GLY A 84 -2.34 13.28 -2.64
CA GLY A 84 -1.51 14.45 -2.92
C GLY A 84 -0.01 14.18 -2.97
N ALA A 85 0.42 12.90 -2.94
CA ALA A 85 1.83 12.52 -2.98
C ALA A 85 2.04 11.20 -3.71
N LEU A 86 3.19 11.06 -4.37
CA LEU A 86 3.67 9.80 -4.93
C LEU A 86 4.17 8.87 -3.81
N GLY A 87 4.21 7.56 -4.06
CA GLY A 87 4.75 6.55 -3.16
C GLY A 87 3.71 5.70 -2.43
N GLY A 88 2.43 6.12 -2.39
CA GLY A 88 1.33 5.36 -1.79
C GLY A 88 1.64 4.92 -0.36
N VAL A 89 1.79 3.60 -0.12
CA VAL A 89 2.06 3.07 1.24
C VAL A 89 3.35 3.64 1.85
N TRP A 90 4.34 4.03 1.06
CA TRP A 90 5.58 4.63 1.56
C TRP A 90 5.40 6.04 2.13
N THR A 91 4.48 6.79 1.57
CA THR A 91 4.30 8.23 1.84
C THR A 91 2.94 8.54 2.43
N SER A 92 1.86 8.29 1.68
CA SER A 92 0.49 8.57 2.12
C SER A 92 0.03 7.70 3.29
N SER A 93 0.59 6.47 3.45
CA SER A 93 0.32 5.60 4.62
C SER A 93 1.45 5.57 5.64
N LEU A 94 2.56 6.28 5.42
CA LEU A 94 3.72 6.37 6.32
C LEU A 94 4.35 5.01 6.70
N LEU A 95 4.37 4.03 5.80
CA LEU A 95 5.17 2.81 6.02
C LEU A 95 6.66 3.15 5.87
N GLY A 96 7.27 3.70 6.89
CA GLY A 96 8.67 4.16 6.91
C GLY A 96 9.72 3.04 6.98
N TYR A 97 9.39 1.83 6.51
CA TYR A 97 10.24 0.65 6.61
C TYR A 97 10.20 -0.16 5.31
N LEU A 98 11.37 -0.36 4.68
CA LEU A 98 11.51 -1.12 3.45
C LEU A 98 11.74 -2.61 3.75
N LEU A 99 11.02 -3.46 3.05
CA LEU A 99 11.10 -4.91 3.18
C LEU A 99 11.45 -5.55 1.85
N ASP A 100 12.33 -6.56 1.88
CA ASP A 100 12.73 -7.39 0.74
C ASP A 100 13.33 -6.57 -0.43
N PHE A 101 14.16 -5.55 -0.07
CA PHE A 101 14.71 -4.55 -0.99
C PHE A 101 16.08 -4.93 -1.59
N ASP A 102 16.51 -6.17 -1.44
CA ASP A 102 17.77 -6.70 -1.96
C ASP A 102 17.76 -6.98 -3.48
N LYS A 103 16.64 -6.69 -4.15
CA LYS A 103 16.46 -6.92 -5.58
C LYS A 103 17.31 -5.94 -6.41
N PRO A 104 17.78 -6.35 -7.60
CA PRO A 104 18.50 -5.45 -8.52
C PRO A 104 17.58 -4.36 -9.09
N GLY A 105 18.16 -3.42 -9.83
CA GLY A 105 17.43 -2.38 -10.54
C GLY A 105 16.95 -1.26 -9.63
N PHE A 106 15.71 -0.80 -9.81
CA PHE A 106 15.18 0.39 -9.14
C PHE A 106 15.21 0.30 -7.60
N ASN A 107 15.13 -0.90 -7.01
CA ASN A 107 15.30 -1.08 -5.57
C ASN A 107 16.67 -0.57 -5.10
N ARG A 108 17.75 -0.93 -5.79
CA ARG A 108 19.10 -0.47 -5.45
C ARG A 108 19.28 1.01 -5.77
N GLU A 109 18.76 1.47 -6.89
CA GLU A 109 18.77 2.89 -7.26
C GLU A 109 18.11 3.74 -6.18
N LEU A 110 16.92 3.38 -5.72
CA LEU A 110 16.18 4.11 -4.69
C LEU A 110 16.96 4.17 -3.37
N VAL A 111 17.52 3.04 -2.92
CA VAL A 111 18.33 3.00 -1.69
C VAL A 111 19.59 3.86 -1.84
N ARG A 112 20.28 3.80 -2.98
CA ARG A 112 21.45 4.63 -3.25
C ARG A 112 21.12 6.13 -3.20
N LEU A 113 20.02 6.54 -3.81
CA LEU A 113 19.60 7.93 -3.84
C LEU A 113 19.13 8.43 -2.47
N LEU A 114 18.41 7.62 -1.69
CA LEU A 114 18.04 7.97 -0.32
C LEU A 114 19.27 8.06 0.60
N ARG A 115 20.29 7.20 0.42
CA ARG A 115 21.56 7.30 1.17
C ARG A 115 22.30 8.59 0.81
N ALA A 116 22.36 8.97 -0.45
CA ALA A 116 22.98 10.21 -0.89
C ALA A 116 22.35 11.47 -0.28
N ARG A 117 21.09 11.37 0.16
CA ARG A 117 20.31 12.43 0.85
C ARG A 117 20.37 12.33 2.38
N ASP A 118 21.11 11.39 2.93
CA ASP A 118 21.07 11.07 4.37
C ASP A 118 19.63 10.81 4.87
N ALA A 119 18.82 10.15 4.03
CA ALA A 119 17.39 9.94 4.23
C ALA A 119 17.01 8.50 4.57
N ILE A 120 17.98 7.61 4.80
CA ILE A 120 17.75 6.20 5.09
C ILE A 120 18.70 5.72 6.19
N HIS A 121 18.18 4.92 7.11
CA HIS A 121 18.90 4.32 8.22
C HIS A 121 18.83 2.79 8.15
N GLY A 122 19.86 2.14 8.69
CA GLY A 122 20.02 0.69 8.71
C GLY A 122 21.11 0.22 7.75
N GLU A 123 21.60 -0.99 8.02
CA GLU A 123 22.65 -1.63 7.24
C GLU A 123 22.06 -2.62 6.22
N GLY A 124 22.78 -2.84 5.13
CA GLY A 124 22.39 -3.76 4.07
C GLY A 124 21.27 -3.21 3.19
N MET A 125 20.44 -4.13 2.67
CA MET A 125 19.32 -3.84 1.75
C MET A 125 17.97 -4.28 2.30
N ASN A 126 17.94 -4.97 3.41
CA ASN A 126 16.74 -5.43 4.09
C ASN A 126 16.57 -4.70 5.41
N ALA A 127 15.34 -4.38 5.77
CA ALA A 127 15.03 -3.73 7.04
C ALA A 127 15.59 -2.29 7.17
N LEU A 128 15.38 -1.49 6.13
CA LEU A 128 15.80 -0.09 6.09
C LEU A 128 14.64 0.84 6.49
N CYS A 129 14.93 1.79 7.38
CA CYS A 129 14.02 2.88 7.71
C CYS A 129 14.39 4.11 6.89
N TYR A 130 13.42 4.89 6.46
CA TYR A 130 13.66 6.07 5.64
C TYR A 130 12.75 7.23 6.06
N GLN A 131 13.14 8.43 5.65
CA GLN A 131 12.39 9.65 5.88
C GLN A 131 11.31 9.82 4.80
N PRO A 132 10.00 9.81 5.16
CA PRO A 132 8.92 9.84 4.18
C PRO A 132 8.87 11.10 3.31
N GLU A 133 9.26 12.26 3.85
CA GLU A 133 9.25 13.52 3.08
C GLU A 133 10.36 13.52 2.00
N GLU A 134 11.55 13.00 2.31
CA GLU A 134 12.61 12.81 1.31
C GLU A 134 12.21 11.78 0.25
N MET A 135 11.45 10.75 0.63
CA MET A 135 10.90 9.79 -0.33
C MET A 135 9.91 10.47 -1.30
N LYS A 136 9.02 11.33 -0.82
CA LYS A 136 8.08 12.09 -1.68
C LYS A 136 8.84 12.88 -2.73
N LEU A 137 9.76 13.74 -2.27
CA LEU A 137 10.55 14.60 -3.15
C LEU A 137 11.36 13.79 -4.17
N LEU A 138 12.03 12.73 -3.73
CA LEU A 138 12.82 11.86 -4.61
C LEU A 138 11.96 11.23 -5.73
N LEU A 139 10.76 10.74 -5.39
CA LEU A 139 9.88 10.12 -6.40
C LEU A 139 9.34 11.15 -7.39
N GLU A 140 9.06 12.38 -6.95
CA GLU A 140 8.63 13.49 -7.79
C GLU A 140 9.74 13.91 -8.77
N GLU A 141 10.97 14.02 -8.29
CA GLU A 141 12.15 14.33 -9.13
C GLU A 141 12.37 13.23 -10.17
N LEU A 142 12.39 11.96 -9.76
CA LEU A 142 12.59 10.83 -10.68
C LEU A 142 11.48 10.74 -11.76
N CYS A 143 10.23 11.02 -11.40
CA CYS A 143 9.13 11.10 -12.37
C CYS A 143 9.34 12.26 -13.35
N SER A 144 9.71 13.44 -12.85
CA SER A 144 9.96 14.64 -13.66
C SER A 144 11.14 14.45 -14.62
N GLU A 145 12.27 13.96 -14.11
CA GLU A 145 13.47 13.68 -14.90
C GLU A 145 13.23 12.64 -15.99
N SER A 146 12.37 11.67 -15.73
CA SER A 146 11.98 10.65 -16.71
C SER A 146 10.91 11.12 -17.69
N GLY A 147 10.35 12.32 -17.53
CA GLY A 147 9.30 12.86 -18.40
C GLY A 147 7.92 12.25 -18.17
N VAL A 148 7.67 11.66 -16.99
CA VAL A 148 6.35 11.13 -16.61
C VAL A 148 5.39 12.29 -16.35
N ARG A 149 4.22 12.27 -16.99
CA ARG A 149 3.16 13.24 -16.73
C ARG A 149 2.32 12.78 -15.55
N VAL A 150 2.60 13.32 -14.37
CA VAL A 150 1.88 13.01 -13.13
C VAL A 150 0.63 13.87 -13.00
N GLN A 151 -0.48 13.28 -12.55
CA GLN A 151 -1.68 13.98 -12.14
C GLN A 151 -2.16 13.44 -10.80
N LEU A 152 -1.96 14.21 -9.74
CA LEU A 152 -2.39 13.92 -8.38
C LEU A 152 -3.89 14.25 -8.20
N HIS A 153 -4.46 13.85 -7.06
CA HIS A 153 -5.86 14.08 -6.70
C HIS A 153 -6.84 13.63 -7.80
N THR A 154 -6.49 12.52 -8.47
CA THR A 154 -7.23 12.01 -9.62
C THR A 154 -7.50 10.52 -9.47
N ARG A 155 -8.78 10.16 -9.38
CA ARG A 155 -9.22 8.78 -9.22
C ARG A 155 -9.74 8.22 -10.53
N VAL A 156 -9.38 6.97 -10.85
CA VAL A 156 -10.02 6.20 -11.93
C VAL A 156 -11.40 5.74 -11.46
N THR A 157 -12.44 6.06 -12.23
CA THR A 157 -13.83 5.83 -11.85
C THR A 157 -14.60 4.95 -12.80
N ALA A 158 -14.09 4.72 -14.02
CA ALA A 158 -14.67 3.79 -14.96
C ALA A 158 -13.64 3.30 -15.98
N ALA A 159 -13.88 2.11 -16.53
CA ALA A 159 -13.07 1.51 -17.59
C ALA A 159 -13.99 0.92 -18.66
N TYR A 160 -13.65 1.15 -19.93
CA TYR A 160 -14.44 0.72 -21.07
C TYR A 160 -13.60 -0.09 -22.03
N ARG A 161 -14.16 -1.17 -22.55
CA ARG A 161 -13.51 -2.10 -23.47
C ARG A 161 -14.08 -1.98 -24.86
N ASP A 162 -13.23 -2.23 -25.85
CA ASP A 162 -13.63 -2.60 -27.21
C ASP A 162 -13.31 -4.12 -27.37
N GLY A 163 -14.36 -4.93 -27.39
CA GLY A 163 -14.24 -6.37 -27.29
C GLY A 163 -13.56 -6.81 -26.01
N ARG A 164 -12.40 -7.46 -26.11
CA ARG A 164 -11.57 -7.84 -24.96
C ARG A 164 -10.57 -6.77 -24.54
N ARG A 165 -10.30 -5.77 -25.41
CA ARG A 165 -9.28 -4.78 -25.17
C ARG A 165 -9.77 -3.64 -24.29
N LEU A 166 -8.99 -3.26 -23.29
CA LEU A 166 -9.23 -1.99 -22.57
C LEU A 166 -8.89 -0.84 -23.52
N ASP A 167 -9.91 0.00 -23.83
CA ASP A 167 -9.79 1.12 -24.78
C ASP A 167 -9.69 2.47 -24.06
N THR A 168 -10.62 2.70 -23.13
CA THR A 168 -10.79 4.01 -22.50
C THR A 168 -10.98 3.86 -21.00
N ILE A 169 -10.32 4.72 -20.22
CA ILE A 169 -10.64 4.91 -18.81
C ILE A 169 -11.21 6.30 -18.56
N VAL A 170 -11.97 6.44 -17.48
CA VAL A 170 -12.47 7.73 -17.00
C VAL A 170 -11.88 8.02 -15.64
N THR A 171 -11.41 9.24 -15.47
CA THR A 171 -10.94 9.76 -14.19
C THR A 171 -11.86 10.87 -13.68
N GLU A 172 -11.89 11.03 -12.36
CA GLU A 172 -12.57 12.12 -11.66
C GLU A 172 -11.57 12.91 -10.83
N SER A 173 -11.63 14.23 -10.92
CA SER A 173 -10.81 15.17 -10.18
C SER A 173 -11.54 16.51 -10.00
N LYS A 174 -10.92 17.49 -9.36
CA LYS A 174 -11.47 18.86 -9.31
C LYS A 174 -11.62 19.53 -10.68
N SER A 175 -10.94 19.01 -11.71
CA SER A 175 -11.10 19.44 -13.10
C SER A 175 -12.31 18.77 -13.78
N GLY A 176 -13.09 18.00 -13.04
CA GLY A 176 -14.22 17.22 -13.54
C GLY A 176 -13.82 15.86 -14.11
N ARG A 177 -14.77 15.23 -14.79
CA ARG A 177 -14.55 13.93 -15.44
C ARG A 177 -13.82 14.09 -16.76
N GLN A 178 -12.80 13.26 -16.96
CA GLN A 178 -11.98 13.22 -18.15
C GLN A 178 -11.83 11.79 -18.63
N SER A 179 -11.73 11.57 -19.94
CA SER A 179 -11.50 10.24 -20.50
C SER A 179 -10.14 10.17 -21.19
N TRP A 180 -9.51 8.99 -21.12
CA TRP A 180 -8.12 8.76 -21.56
C TRP A 180 -8.06 7.47 -22.35
N ARG A 181 -7.42 7.54 -23.53
CA ARG A 181 -7.08 6.37 -24.34
C ARG A 181 -5.60 6.15 -24.36
N ALA A 182 -5.20 4.88 -24.31
CA ALA A 182 -3.82 4.46 -24.48
C ALA A 182 -3.76 3.04 -25.05
N PRO A 183 -2.66 2.69 -25.73
CA PRO A 183 -2.38 1.32 -26.14
C PRO A 183 -2.34 0.33 -24.97
N VAL A 184 -1.78 0.74 -23.82
CA VAL A 184 -1.61 -0.12 -22.63
C VAL A 184 -1.92 0.62 -21.34
N PHE A 185 -2.54 -0.08 -20.43
CA PHE A 185 -2.86 0.39 -19.07
C PHE A 185 -2.18 -0.50 -18.04
N ILE A 186 -1.76 0.09 -16.92
CA ILE A 186 -1.19 -0.64 -15.78
C ILE A 186 -2.00 -0.32 -14.53
N ASP A 187 -2.59 -1.34 -13.91
CA ASP A 187 -3.26 -1.23 -12.61
C ASP A 187 -2.24 -1.41 -11.48
N THR A 188 -1.97 -0.33 -10.78
CA THR A 188 -1.13 -0.24 -9.59
C THR A 188 -1.86 0.44 -8.44
N THR A 189 -3.20 0.42 -8.47
CA THR A 189 -4.07 1.03 -7.45
C THR A 189 -3.94 0.35 -6.08
N GLY A 190 -3.25 -0.78 -6.04
CA GLY A 190 -3.07 -1.59 -4.84
C GLY A 190 -4.25 -2.51 -4.55
N ASP A 191 -5.47 -2.06 -4.80
CA ASP A 191 -6.70 -2.82 -4.58
C ASP A 191 -7.36 -3.29 -5.90
N GLY A 192 -6.65 -3.16 -7.03
CA GLY A 192 -7.12 -3.64 -8.33
C GLY A 192 -8.35 -2.88 -8.86
N ASP A 193 -8.43 -1.57 -8.58
CA ASP A 193 -9.63 -0.78 -8.89
C ASP A 193 -9.85 -0.67 -10.40
N LEU A 194 -8.79 -0.44 -11.17
CA LEU A 194 -8.90 -0.36 -12.63
C LEU A 194 -9.34 -1.70 -13.25
N ALA A 195 -8.68 -2.78 -12.84
CA ALA A 195 -8.96 -4.10 -13.37
C ALA A 195 -10.40 -4.58 -13.02
N ALA A 196 -10.83 -4.31 -11.78
CA ALA A 196 -12.21 -4.61 -11.37
C ALA A 196 -13.24 -3.82 -12.18
N GLN A 197 -13.00 -2.52 -12.44
CA GLN A 197 -13.86 -1.68 -13.28
C GLN A 197 -13.84 -2.13 -14.75
N ALA A 198 -12.73 -2.68 -15.21
CA ALA A 198 -12.62 -3.27 -16.55
C ALA A 198 -13.33 -4.65 -16.67
N GLY A 199 -13.85 -5.19 -15.56
CA GLY A 199 -14.57 -6.47 -15.52
C GLY A 199 -13.67 -7.68 -15.41
N CYS A 200 -12.45 -7.55 -14.86
CA CYS A 200 -11.61 -8.68 -14.52
C CYS A 200 -12.14 -9.43 -13.30
N GLU A 201 -12.05 -10.76 -13.32
CA GLU A 201 -12.31 -11.60 -12.15
C GLU A 201 -11.23 -11.39 -11.10
N PHE A 202 -11.62 -11.44 -9.82
CA PHE A 202 -10.70 -11.27 -8.69
C PHE A 202 -11.12 -12.09 -7.47
N GLU A 203 -10.17 -12.26 -6.56
CA GLU A 203 -10.40 -12.77 -5.21
C GLU A 203 -10.07 -11.67 -4.18
N ILE A 204 -10.66 -11.77 -2.99
CA ILE A 204 -10.40 -10.88 -1.86
C ILE A 204 -10.42 -11.67 -0.56
N GLY A 205 -9.48 -11.36 0.37
CA GLY A 205 -9.37 -12.08 1.64
C GLY A 205 -8.99 -13.55 1.49
N ARG A 206 -9.14 -14.30 2.60
CA ARG A 206 -8.86 -15.76 2.64
C ARG A 206 -9.96 -16.57 1.94
N GLU A 207 -11.19 -16.10 2.03
CA GLU A 207 -12.39 -16.72 1.46
C GLU A 207 -13.20 -15.66 0.72
N LYS A 208 -14.18 -16.07 -0.10
CA LYS A 208 -14.95 -15.17 -0.96
C LYS A 208 -15.62 -14.00 -0.22
N SER A 209 -15.89 -14.15 1.08
CA SER A 209 -16.55 -13.14 1.92
C SER A 209 -15.60 -12.27 2.73
N CYS A 210 -14.25 -12.36 2.51
CA CYS A 210 -13.29 -11.88 3.49
C CYS A 210 -13.49 -12.64 4.85
N PRO A 211 -12.45 -13.14 5.56
CA PRO A 211 -11.67 -12.22 6.37
C PRO A 211 -10.41 -11.74 5.65
N CYS A 212 -10.27 -10.43 5.62
CA CYS A 212 -9.09 -9.73 5.14
C CYS A 212 -8.09 -9.52 6.26
N GLN A 213 -6.81 -9.43 5.92
CA GLN A 213 -5.80 -9.05 6.89
C GLN A 213 -6.06 -7.61 7.41
N PRO A 214 -5.73 -7.33 8.69
CA PRO A 214 -6.07 -6.05 9.31
C PRO A 214 -5.36 -4.87 8.62
N MET A 215 -6.04 -3.73 8.61
CA MET A 215 -5.43 -2.46 8.23
C MET A 215 -4.59 -1.91 9.37
N THR A 216 -3.65 -1.02 9.08
CA THR A 216 -2.78 -0.39 10.08
C THR A 216 -2.66 1.10 9.82
N MET A 217 -2.77 1.88 10.87
CA MET A 217 -2.34 3.27 10.89
C MET A 217 -1.02 3.40 11.64
N TYR A 218 -0.09 4.13 11.06
CA TYR A 218 1.17 4.50 11.71
C TYR A 218 1.06 5.89 12.36
N ALA A 219 2.05 6.28 13.15
CA ALA A 219 2.22 7.68 13.58
C ALA A 219 3.71 8.03 13.59
N LEU A 220 4.05 9.17 13.02
CA LEU A 220 5.36 9.79 13.24
C LEU A 220 5.31 10.51 14.58
N LEU A 221 6.29 10.22 15.43
CA LEU A 221 6.44 10.80 16.76
C LEU A 221 7.72 11.61 16.83
N VAL A 222 7.67 12.72 17.54
CA VAL A 222 8.86 13.41 18.03
C VAL A 222 9.05 12.98 19.48
N VAL A 223 10.21 12.44 19.82
CA VAL A 223 10.64 12.09 21.17
C VAL A 223 11.65 13.11 21.68
N LYS A 224 11.84 13.17 23.01
CA LYS A 224 12.80 14.07 23.64
C LYS A 224 14.24 13.82 23.18
N ASP A 225 14.62 12.56 23.20
CA ASP A 225 15.91 12.07 22.72
C ASP A 225 15.78 10.59 22.37
N ALA A 226 16.04 10.24 21.11
CA ALA A 226 15.95 8.86 20.62
C ALA A 226 16.99 7.93 21.29
N ALA A 227 18.12 8.47 21.75
CA ALA A 227 19.13 7.70 22.47
C ALA A 227 18.60 7.18 23.81
N LEU A 228 17.73 7.91 24.49
CA LEU A 228 17.12 7.50 25.77
C LEU A 228 16.12 6.35 25.62
N ILE A 229 15.65 6.08 24.42
CA ILE A 229 14.70 4.99 24.10
C ILE A 229 15.30 3.98 23.12
N ALA A 230 16.63 3.97 22.94
CA ALA A 230 17.31 3.10 21.97
C ALA A 230 16.94 1.61 22.14
N ASP A 231 16.77 1.14 23.37
CA ASP A 231 16.37 -0.23 23.68
C ASP A 231 14.94 -0.57 23.19
N CYS A 232 14.11 0.43 22.94
CA CYS A 232 12.76 0.27 22.40
C CYS A 232 12.71 0.31 20.88
N LEU A 233 13.79 0.72 20.20
CA LEU A 233 13.80 0.90 18.76
C LEU A 233 14.05 -0.42 18.02
N TYR A 234 13.30 -0.64 16.96
CA TYR A 234 13.40 -1.84 16.15
C TYR A 234 14.61 -1.78 15.23
N GLY A 235 15.47 -2.79 15.30
CA GLY A 235 16.60 -2.92 14.36
C GLY A 235 17.87 -2.17 14.73
N THR A 236 17.96 -1.55 15.90
CA THR A 236 19.17 -0.78 16.33
C THR A 236 20.28 -1.61 16.97
N GLY A 237 20.43 -2.86 16.63
CA GLY A 237 21.70 -3.57 16.66
C GLY A 237 22.30 -4.04 17.99
N ILE A 238 22.02 -3.48 19.17
CA ILE A 238 22.67 -3.91 20.43
C ILE A 238 22.08 -5.23 20.94
N HIS A 239 20.79 -5.47 20.68
CA HIS A 239 20.08 -6.65 21.19
C HIS A 239 19.26 -7.43 20.14
N GLY A 240 19.38 -7.13 18.85
CA GLY A 240 18.63 -7.78 17.76
C GLY A 240 17.20 -7.27 17.57
N ARG A 241 16.61 -7.63 16.43
CA ARG A 241 15.29 -7.10 15.97
C ARG A 241 14.11 -7.38 16.91
N HIS A 242 14.20 -8.41 17.75
CA HIS A 242 13.09 -8.82 18.62
C HIS A 242 13.11 -8.14 20.00
N THR A 243 14.26 -7.69 20.47
CA THR A 243 14.43 -7.11 21.81
C THR A 243 13.80 -5.73 21.94
N GLY A 244 13.94 -4.86 20.95
CA GLY A 244 13.28 -3.55 20.96
C GLY A 244 11.76 -3.63 21.08
N ARG A 245 11.13 -4.64 20.44
CA ARG A 245 9.69 -4.88 20.57
C ARG A 245 9.27 -5.26 21.99
N GLN A 246 10.06 -6.11 22.67
CA GLN A 246 9.73 -6.51 24.05
C GLN A 246 9.86 -5.32 25.00
N ALA A 247 10.98 -4.61 24.96
CA ALA A 247 11.20 -3.42 25.77
C ALA A 247 10.10 -2.37 25.57
N PHE A 248 9.67 -2.13 24.33
CA PHE A 248 8.58 -1.21 24.06
C PHE A 248 7.23 -1.70 24.59
N ARG A 249 6.93 -2.99 24.49
CA ARG A 249 5.71 -3.58 25.10
C ARG A 249 5.70 -3.40 26.61
N ASP A 250 6.84 -3.57 27.27
CA ASP A 250 6.97 -3.37 28.71
C ASP A 250 6.72 -1.89 29.08
N VAL A 251 7.16 -0.97 28.24
CA VAL A 251 6.86 0.48 28.36
C VAL A 251 5.35 0.71 28.23
N LEU A 252 4.70 0.14 27.21
CA LEU A 252 3.25 0.28 27.01
C LEU A 252 2.45 -0.29 28.19
N ALA A 253 2.88 -1.43 28.73
CA ALA A 253 2.26 -2.02 29.93
C ALA A 253 2.39 -1.09 31.14
N ARG A 254 3.57 -0.50 31.40
CA ARG A 254 3.75 0.51 32.45
C ARG A 254 2.90 1.76 32.22
N ALA A 255 2.68 2.15 30.95
CA ALA A 255 1.79 3.26 30.61
C ALA A 255 0.30 2.92 30.76
N GLY A 256 -0.04 1.67 31.09
CA GLY A 256 -1.41 1.18 31.25
C GLY A 256 -2.19 1.11 29.94
N VAL A 257 -1.51 0.87 28.81
CA VAL A 257 -2.15 0.76 27.49
C VAL A 257 -1.86 -0.58 26.83
N THR A 258 -2.89 -1.15 26.22
CA THR A 258 -2.78 -2.34 25.37
C THR A 258 -3.13 -1.93 23.94
N PRO A 259 -2.17 -1.97 23.01
CA PRO A 259 -2.43 -1.66 21.60
C PRO A 259 -3.22 -2.78 20.92
N SER A 260 -3.98 -2.42 19.88
CA SER A 260 -4.70 -3.39 19.05
C SER A 260 -3.77 -4.28 18.22
N TYR A 261 -2.51 -3.90 18.03
CA TYR A 261 -1.47 -4.73 17.44
C TYR A 261 -0.54 -5.32 18.52
N GLY A 262 -0.55 -6.64 18.68
CA GLY A 262 0.22 -7.36 19.72
C GLY A 262 1.75 -7.31 19.56
N ALA A 263 2.26 -6.99 18.37
CA ALA A 263 3.68 -6.85 18.10
C ALA A 263 4.10 -5.37 17.87
N ALA A 264 3.54 -4.46 18.69
CA ALA A 264 3.84 -3.04 18.62
C ALA A 264 5.35 -2.77 18.62
N CYS A 265 5.79 -1.78 17.82
CA CYS A 265 7.21 -1.42 17.69
C CYS A 265 7.40 0.04 17.28
N LEU A 266 8.62 0.53 17.49
CA LEU A 266 9.10 1.84 17.08
C LEU A 266 10.24 1.68 16.08
N PHE A 267 10.19 2.43 14.99
CA PHE A 267 11.25 2.47 13.98
C PHE A 267 11.98 3.81 14.04
N PRO A 268 13.34 3.81 14.05
CA PRO A 268 14.09 5.04 13.96
C PRO A 268 13.95 5.63 12.55
N ILE A 269 13.59 6.90 12.44
CA ILE A 269 13.47 7.57 11.14
C ILE A 269 14.66 8.52 10.94
N ARG A 270 14.80 9.56 11.78
CA ARG A 270 15.93 10.47 11.75
C ARG A 270 15.97 11.30 13.03
N GLY A 271 17.14 11.40 13.68
CA GLY A 271 17.29 12.16 14.92
C GLY A 271 16.25 11.70 15.95
N ASN A 272 15.44 12.63 16.43
CA ASN A 272 14.38 12.36 17.40
C ASN A 272 13.02 12.02 16.77
N LEU A 273 12.96 11.81 15.45
CA LEU A 273 11.77 11.35 14.74
C LEU A 273 11.73 9.83 14.69
N VAL A 274 10.68 9.24 15.23
CA VAL A 274 10.45 7.79 15.25
C VAL A 274 9.08 7.46 14.69
N LEU A 275 8.92 6.27 14.13
CA LEU A 275 7.64 5.79 13.60
C LEU A 275 7.05 4.75 14.55
N LEU A 276 5.82 4.99 15.00
CA LEU A 276 5.04 4.07 15.82
C LEU A 276 4.15 3.17 14.95
N MET A 277 4.31 1.86 15.12
CA MET A 277 3.39 0.83 14.62
C MET A 277 2.76 0.12 15.83
N ALA A 278 1.50 0.43 16.14
CA ALA A 278 0.81 -0.14 17.31
C ALA A 278 -0.68 -0.41 17.08
N ASN A 279 -1.21 -0.09 15.89
CA ASN A 279 -2.62 -0.20 15.56
C ASN A 279 -2.90 -1.31 14.56
N HIS A 280 -3.99 -2.04 14.77
CA HIS A 280 -4.66 -2.91 13.79
C HIS A 280 -6.16 -2.70 13.81
N GLU A 281 -6.76 -2.58 12.63
CA GLU A 281 -8.21 -2.54 12.41
C GLU A 281 -8.63 -3.82 11.71
N TYR A 282 -9.43 -4.64 12.41
CA TYR A 282 -9.83 -5.99 11.99
C TYR A 282 -11.16 -6.00 11.26
N GLY A 283 -11.34 -6.97 10.35
CA GLY A 283 -12.61 -7.22 9.66
C GLY A 283 -13.02 -6.15 8.67
N ILE A 284 -12.06 -5.38 8.14
CA ILE A 284 -12.33 -4.27 7.21
C ILE A 284 -12.07 -4.72 5.78
N ASN A 285 -13.09 -4.60 4.93
CA ASN A 285 -12.94 -4.74 3.49
C ASN A 285 -12.45 -3.41 2.89
N ALA A 286 -11.34 -3.44 2.15
CA ALA A 286 -10.74 -2.26 1.54
C ALA A 286 -11.64 -1.57 0.49
N THR A 287 -12.65 -2.27 -0.01
CA THR A 287 -13.60 -1.75 -1.01
C THR A 287 -14.83 -1.09 -0.39
N ASP A 288 -14.97 -1.13 0.94
CA ASP A 288 -16.04 -0.47 1.69
C ASP A 288 -15.54 0.85 2.29
N ALA A 289 -15.88 1.96 1.63
CA ALA A 289 -15.44 3.28 2.06
C ALA A 289 -15.96 3.69 3.44
N ALA A 290 -17.15 3.25 3.85
CA ALA A 290 -17.71 3.57 5.17
C ALA A 290 -16.97 2.81 6.28
N ALA A 291 -16.70 1.53 6.05
CA ALA A 291 -15.90 0.70 6.97
C ALA A 291 -14.46 1.23 7.09
N VAL A 292 -13.80 1.57 5.98
CA VAL A 292 -12.46 2.17 5.95
C VAL A 292 -12.43 3.51 6.69
N THR A 293 -13.46 4.36 6.52
CA THR A 293 -13.58 5.63 7.24
C THR A 293 -13.66 5.40 8.75
N THR A 294 -14.53 4.50 9.19
CA THR A 294 -14.70 4.16 10.60
C THR A 294 -13.40 3.63 11.20
N ALA A 295 -12.72 2.72 10.50
CA ALA A 295 -11.42 2.18 10.89
C ALA A 295 -10.35 3.29 11.02
N THR A 296 -10.30 4.20 10.06
CA THR A 296 -9.36 5.35 10.05
C THR A 296 -9.55 6.23 11.30
N LEU A 297 -10.79 6.56 11.64
CA LEU A 297 -11.09 7.40 12.81
C LEU A 297 -10.74 6.69 14.12
N ARG A 298 -11.06 5.40 14.26
CA ARG A 298 -10.70 4.58 15.44
C ARG A 298 -9.19 4.46 15.60
N ALA A 299 -8.49 4.13 14.53
CA ALA A 299 -7.04 3.98 14.51
C ALA A 299 -6.33 5.26 14.97
N ARG A 300 -6.73 6.42 14.45
CA ARG A 300 -6.16 7.70 14.86
C ARG A 300 -6.42 7.97 16.34
N GLY A 301 -7.63 7.70 16.82
CA GLY A 301 -7.99 7.81 18.24
C GLY A 301 -7.14 6.91 19.14
N GLU A 302 -6.87 5.67 18.72
CA GLU A 302 -5.99 4.75 19.46
C GLU A 302 -4.57 5.28 19.56
N LEU A 303 -3.96 5.71 18.45
CA LEU A 303 -2.61 6.25 18.44
C LEU A 303 -2.46 7.45 19.37
N HIS A 304 -3.44 8.37 19.39
CA HIS A 304 -3.45 9.49 20.33
C HIS A 304 -3.56 9.05 21.79
N ARG A 305 -4.37 8.00 22.10
CA ARG A 305 -4.43 7.45 23.46
C ARG A 305 -3.10 6.86 23.90
N ILE A 306 -2.45 6.09 23.03
CA ILE A 306 -1.12 5.51 23.27
C ILE A 306 -0.10 6.60 23.58
N VAL A 307 0.03 7.60 22.71
CA VAL A 307 1.05 8.66 22.86
C VAL A 307 0.81 9.51 24.10
N ARG A 308 -0.45 9.85 24.42
CA ARG A 308 -0.77 10.53 25.69
C ARG A 308 -0.42 9.70 26.92
N ALA A 309 -0.58 8.38 26.86
CA ALA A 309 -0.19 7.49 27.95
C ALA A 309 1.34 7.42 28.11
N LEU A 310 2.08 7.35 27.02
CA LEU A 310 3.55 7.42 27.03
C LEU A 310 4.02 8.74 27.64
N ALA A 311 3.47 9.88 27.22
CA ALA A 311 3.84 11.20 27.75
C ALA A 311 3.64 11.30 29.27
N ARG A 312 2.60 10.65 29.82
CA ARG A 312 2.35 10.63 31.28
C ARG A 312 3.41 9.84 32.07
N LEU A 313 4.16 8.96 31.46
CA LEU A 313 5.26 8.27 32.13
C LEU A 313 6.40 9.21 32.50
N GLY A 314 6.56 10.34 31.80
CA GLY A 314 7.68 11.23 31.98
C GLY A 314 9.03 10.62 31.58
N GLY A 315 10.12 11.15 32.10
CA GLY A 315 11.48 10.66 31.82
C GLY A 315 11.82 10.67 30.33
N PRO A 316 12.20 9.53 29.73
CA PRO A 316 12.50 9.43 28.29
C PRO A 316 11.30 9.81 27.39
N TRP A 317 10.09 9.64 27.90
CA TRP A 317 8.83 9.87 27.17
C TRP A 317 8.24 11.28 27.42
N GLU A 318 8.89 12.10 28.23
CA GLU A 318 8.46 13.46 28.49
C GLU A 318 8.37 14.26 27.19
N GLY A 319 7.24 14.90 26.96
CA GLY A 319 7.02 15.73 25.77
C GLY A 319 6.85 14.95 24.45
N VAL A 320 6.78 13.61 24.48
CA VAL A 320 6.50 12.84 23.27
C VAL A 320 5.17 13.27 22.65
N GLN A 321 5.18 13.50 21.34
CA GLN A 321 4.02 13.97 20.62
C GLN A 321 3.94 13.38 19.21
N ILE A 322 2.73 13.34 18.67
CA ILE A 322 2.50 12.96 17.27
C ILE A 322 2.90 14.14 16.38
N ALA A 323 3.88 13.94 15.51
CA ALA A 323 4.22 14.87 14.44
C ALA A 323 3.23 14.76 13.28
N ALA A 324 2.88 13.53 12.89
CA ALA A 324 1.90 13.27 11.83
C ALA A 324 1.25 11.90 11.97
N THR A 325 0.00 11.78 11.55
CA THR A 325 -0.64 10.52 11.18
C THR A 325 -0.88 10.51 9.68
N PRO A 326 -0.89 9.34 9.03
CA PRO A 326 -1.11 9.25 7.60
C PRO A 326 -2.51 9.73 7.19
N GLU A 327 -2.64 10.20 5.97
CA GLU A 327 -3.93 10.50 5.35
C GLU A 327 -4.66 9.21 4.92
N GLN A 328 -3.89 8.17 4.54
CA GLN A 328 -4.40 6.88 4.10
C GLN A 328 -4.02 5.79 5.10
N ILE A 329 -5.03 5.06 5.62
CA ILE A 329 -4.77 3.86 6.40
C ILE A 329 -4.09 2.80 5.52
N GLY A 330 -3.09 2.12 6.04
CA GLY A 330 -2.35 1.08 5.31
C GLY A 330 -3.18 -0.18 5.11
N VAL A 331 -3.43 -0.54 3.87
CA VAL A 331 -4.18 -1.75 3.46
C VAL A 331 -3.21 -2.87 3.13
N ARG A 332 -3.39 -4.04 3.78
CA ARG A 332 -2.59 -5.25 3.50
C ARG A 332 -3.23 -6.15 2.46
N ASP A 333 -4.55 -6.21 2.44
CA ASP A 333 -5.32 -7.20 1.68
C ASP A 333 -6.46 -6.52 0.95
N GLY A 334 -6.40 -6.55 -0.38
CA GLY A 334 -7.38 -6.03 -1.30
C GLY A 334 -7.71 -7.06 -2.38
N ARG A 335 -8.21 -6.64 -3.53
CA ARG A 335 -8.47 -7.54 -4.66
C ARG A 335 -7.15 -8.09 -5.22
N ARG A 336 -7.13 -9.38 -5.49
CA ARG A 336 -6.11 -10.09 -6.27
C ARG A 336 -6.73 -10.44 -7.61
N ILE A 337 -6.30 -9.74 -8.65
CA ILE A 337 -6.88 -9.84 -9.99
C ILE A 337 -6.40 -11.15 -10.64
N ARG A 338 -7.30 -11.84 -11.33
CA ARG A 338 -6.94 -13.04 -12.08
C ARG A 338 -6.04 -12.71 -13.26
N GLY A 339 -4.79 -13.14 -13.16
CA GLY A 339 -3.80 -13.10 -14.22
C GLY A 339 -3.80 -14.38 -15.06
N ARG A 340 -2.93 -14.41 -16.05
CA ARG A 340 -2.69 -15.59 -16.90
C ARG A 340 -1.91 -16.70 -16.16
N PHE A 341 -1.39 -16.41 -14.99
CA PHE A 341 -0.83 -17.35 -14.02
C PHE A 341 -1.28 -16.93 -12.61
N VAL A 342 -1.47 -17.89 -11.73
CA VAL A 342 -1.79 -17.66 -10.32
C VAL A 342 -0.62 -18.16 -9.47
N VAL A 343 0.08 -17.29 -8.78
CA VAL A 343 1.11 -17.68 -7.82
C VAL A 343 0.43 -18.32 -6.61
N THR A 344 0.84 -19.54 -6.27
CA THR A 344 0.18 -20.34 -5.23
C THR A 344 1.10 -20.62 -4.05
N ARG A 345 0.50 -21.02 -2.91
CA ARG A 345 1.23 -21.56 -1.77
C ARG A 345 2.24 -22.63 -2.16
N ASP A 346 1.86 -23.51 -3.10
CA ASP A 346 2.72 -24.63 -3.50
C ASP A 346 3.95 -24.17 -4.29
N ASP A 347 3.86 -23.07 -5.05
CA ASP A 347 5.03 -22.41 -5.67
C ASP A 347 6.03 -21.94 -4.62
N LEU A 348 5.55 -21.40 -3.48
CA LEU A 348 6.39 -20.94 -2.37
C LEU A 348 7.12 -22.12 -1.68
N VAL A 349 6.41 -23.20 -1.46
CA VAL A 349 6.95 -24.40 -0.79
C VAL A 349 7.97 -25.09 -1.68
N ALA A 350 7.67 -25.21 -2.97
CA ALA A 350 8.55 -25.86 -3.95
C ALA A 350 9.75 -24.97 -4.35
N GLY A 351 9.72 -23.65 -4.05
CA GLY A 351 10.72 -22.74 -4.59
C GLY A 351 10.66 -22.67 -6.13
N ALA A 352 9.44 -22.60 -6.67
CA ALA A 352 9.16 -22.74 -8.09
C ALA A 352 10.01 -21.79 -8.94
N ARG A 353 10.56 -22.32 -10.06
CA ARG A 353 11.28 -21.55 -11.08
C ARG A 353 10.39 -21.35 -12.29
N GLN A 354 10.48 -20.15 -12.90
CA GLN A 354 9.67 -19.77 -14.05
C GLN A 354 10.56 -19.19 -15.15
N ASP A 355 10.34 -19.60 -16.40
CA ASP A 355 11.10 -19.08 -17.54
C ASP A 355 10.87 -17.58 -17.78
N ASP A 356 9.71 -17.08 -17.35
CA ASP A 356 9.31 -15.69 -17.41
C ASP A 356 9.40 -14.96 -16.04
N ALA A 357 10.40 -15.32 -15.24
CA ALA A 357 10.61 -14.77 -13.91
C ALA A 357 10.88 -13.25 -13.90
N VAL A 358 9.96 -12.50 -13.28
CA VAL A 358 10.10 -11.06 -13.05
C VAL A 358 11.05 -10.78 -11.90
N VAL A 359 10.85 -11.52 -10.80
CA VAL A 359 11.60 -11.37 -9.55
C VAL A 359 11.65 -12.71 -8.82
N ARG A 360 12.77 -12.95 -8.16
CA ARG A 360 12.90 -14.02 -7.18
C ARG A 360 12.57 -13.48 -5.80
N ALA A 361 11.42 -13.85 -5.28
CA ALA A 361 10.95 -13.47 -3.97
C ALA A 361 11.52 -14.39 -2.89
N THR A 362 11.86 -13.79 -1.73
CA THR A 362 12.46 -14.49 -0.58
C THR A 362 11.71 -14.20 0.72
N PHE A 363 10.75 -13.28 0.68
CA PHE A 363 10.02 -12.86 1.87
C PHE A 363 9.14 -14.00 2.40
N PRO A 364 9.14 -14.28 3.72
CA PRO A 364 8.29 -15.31 4.30
C PRO A 364 6.80 -14.96 4.17
N VAL A 365 5.94 -15.95 4.38
CA VAL A 365 4.51 -15.71 4.56
C VAL A 365 4.32 -14.90 5.84
N ASP A 366 3.66 -13.75 5.73
CA ASP A 366 3.38 -12.82 6.83
C ASP A 366 1.88 -12.52 6.87
N ILE A 367 1.13 -13.39 7.50
CA ILE A 367 -0.30 -13.23 7.72
C ILE A 367 -0.51 -12.61 9.09
N HIS A 368 -0.93 -11.36 9.14
CA HIS A 368 -1.36 -10.74 10.38
C HIS A 368 -2.66 -11.38 10.88
N ALA A 369 -2.78 -11.57 12.19
CA ALA A 369 -3.96 -12.17 12.80
C ALA A 369 -5.25 -11.50 12.28
N LEU A 370 -6.21 -12.31 11.88
CA LEU A 370 -7.43 -11.81 11.22
C LEU A 370 -8.47 -11.26 12.20
N THR A 371 -8.31 -11.53 13.50
CA THR A 371 -9.17 -11.03 14.58
C THR A 371 -8.37 -10.52 15.76
N ALA A 372 -9.00 -9.68 16.59
CA ALA A 372 -8.38 -9.18 17.81
C ALA A 372 -8.07 -10.30 18.81
N GLU A 373 -8.89 -11.35 18.87
CA GLU A 373 -8.70 -12.52 19.74
C GLU A 373 -7.47 -13.32 19.30
N ALA A 374 -7.36 -13.63 18.00
CA ALA A 374 -6.20 -14.32 17.44
C ALA A 374 -4.90 -13.53 17.67
N ASN A 375 -4.96 -12.20 17.54
CA ASN A 375 -3.81 -11.32 17.76
C ASN A 375 -3.27 -11.38 19.22
N LYS A 376 -4.12 -11.62 20.22
CA LYS A 376 -3.67 -11.79 21.60
C LYS A 376 -2.80 -13.04 21.79
N LEU A 377 -3.05 -14.07 20.99
CA LEU A 377 -2.29 -15.32 21.01
C LEU A 377 -1.03 -15.23 20.14
N LYS A 378 -1.17 -14.77 18.90
CA LYS A 378 -0.10 -14.65 17.93
C LYS A 378 -0.41 -13.50 16.95
N ALA A 379 0.40 -12.45 16.95
CA ALA A 379 0.13 -11.24 16.18
C ALA A 379 0.23 -11.45 14.66
N TYR A 380 1.08 -12.38 14.21
CA TYR A 380 1.25 -12.78 12.82
C TYR A 380 1.66 -14.25 12.71
N ASP A 381 1.36 -14.88 11.58
CA ASP A 381 1.53 -16.31 11.32
C ASP A 381 2.09 -16.55 9.92
N ASP A 382 2.87 -17.61 9.77
CA ASP A 382 3.38 -18.11 8.50
C ASP A 382 2.52 -19.24 7.91
N ALA A 383 1.40 -19.58 8.55
CA ALA A 383 0.52 -20.70 8.19
C ALA A 383 1.26 -22.06 8.07
N GLY A 384 2.39 -22.23 8.79
CA GLY A 384 3.24 -23.41 8.68
C GLY A 384 3.96 -23.54 7.35
N VAL A 385 4.06 -22.48 6.56
CA VAL A 385 4.70 -22.46 5.24
C VAL A 385 6.16 -22.07 5.35
N LYS A 386 7.05 -23.01 5.05
CA LYS A 386 8.48 -22.72 4.88
C LYS A 386 8.69 -22.25 3.45
N VAL A 387 8.82 -20.94 3.28
CA VAL A 387 9.06 -20.34 1.96
C VAL A 387 10.48 -20.69 1.49
N GLN A 388 10.57 -21.34 0.32
CA GLN A 388 11.80 -21.38 -0.44
C GLN A 388 11.82 -20.15 -1.37
N PRO A 389 13.01 -19.63 -1.75
CA PRO A 389 13.06 -18.59 -2.76
C PRO A 389 12.31 -19.03 -4.01
N TYR A 390 11.31 -18.27 -4.46
CA TYR A 390 10.42 -18.61 -5.58
C TYR A 390 10.33 -17.47 -6.60
N ASP A 391 9.96 -17.80 -7.82
CA ASP A 391 9.84 -16.82 -8.89
C ASP A 391 8.39 -16.32 -9.03
N ILE A 392 8.21 -15.02 -9.18
CA ILE A 392 6.96 -14.41 -9.62
C ILE A 392 7.03 -14.28 -11.15
N PRO A 393 6.19 -14.99 -11.92
CA PRO A 393 6.26 -14.94 -13.38
C PRO A 393 5.57 -13.70 -13.96
N TYR A 394 6.01 -13.27 -15.14
CA TYR A 394 5.40 -12.18 -15.90
C TYR A 394 3.90 -12.40 -16.15
N ARG A 395 3.52 -13.65 -16.45
CA ARG A 395 2.12 -14.03 -16.67
C ARG A 395 1.20 -13.75 -15.48
N ALA A 396 1.73 -13.64 -14.26
CA ALA A 396 0.94 -13.24 -13.08
C ALA A 396 0.60 -11.74 -13.08
N LEU A 397 1.33 -10.94 -13.86
CA LEU A 397 1.13 -9.50 -14.03
C LEU A 397 0.22 -9.17 -15.21
N VAL A 398 -0.11 -10.13 -16.06
CA VAL A 398 -0.94 -9.91 -17.26
C VAL A 398 -2.37 -10.31 -16.97
N ALA A 399 -3.32 -9.39 -17.12
CA ALA A 399 -4.74 -9.67 -16.91
C ALA A 399 -5.21 -10.82 -17.82
N ARG A 400 -5.98 -11.78 -17.25
CA ARG A 400 -6.51 -12.91 -18.01
C ARG A 400 -7.71 -12.51 -18.88
N ASP A 401 -8.58 -11.67 -18.36
CA ASP A 401 -9.89 -11.41 -18.91
C ASP A 401 -9.93 -10.18 -19.83
N VAL A 402 -8.91 -9.33 -19.76
CA VAL A 402 -8.85 -8.04 -20.46
C VAL A 402 -7.49 -7.89 -21.13
N ASP A 403 -7.47 -7.64 -22.44
CA ASP A 403 -6.27 -7.39 -23.19
C ASP A 403 -5.85 -5.90 -23.08
N GLY A 404 -4.54 -5.63 -23.15
CA GLY A 404 -4.01 -4.27 -22.97
C GLY A 404 -3.89 -3.82 -21.52
N LEU A 405 -4.13 -4.72 -20.54
CA LEU A 405 -4.06 -4.43 -19.11
C LEU A 405 -3.00 -5.29 -18.41
N LEU A 406 -2.11 -4.61 -17.69
CA LEU A 406 -1.14 -5.17 -16.77
C LEU A 406 -1.49 -4.81 -15.33
N MET A 407 -1.02 -5.59 -14.36
CA MET A 407 -1.09 -5.32 -12.94
C MET A 407 0.30 -5.36 -12.33
N ALA A 408 0.54 -4.59 -11.26
CA ALA A 408 1.76 -4.71 -10.46
C ALA A 408 1.52 -4.34 -8.98
N GLY A 409 2.27 -4.99 -8.08
CA GLY A 409 2.14 -4.79 -6.64
C GLY A 409 1.14 -5.75 -5.98
N ARG A 410 0.36 -5.27 -5.00
CA ARG A 410 -0.56 -6.12 -4.20
C ARG A 410 -1.65 -6.81 -5.04
N CYS A 411 -2.11 -6.18 -6.09
CA CYS A 411 -3.26 -6.65 -6.88
C CYS A 411 -2.94 -7.71 -7.92
N ILE A 412 -1.68 -8.17 -8.06
CA ILE A 412 -1.35 -9.25 -9.00
C ILE A 412 -2.03 -10.57 -8.64
N SER A 413 -1.94 -11.51 -9.56
CA SER A 413 -2.58 -12.82 -9.45
C SER A 413 -1.84 -13.76 -8.51
N GLY A 414 -2.48 -14.15 -7.42
CA GLY A 414 -1.98 -15.14 -6.48
C GLY A 414 -3.05 -15.56 -5.47
N ASP A 415 -2.85 -16.68 -4.79
CA ASP A 415 -3.70 -17.08 -3.69
C ASP A 415 -3.42 -16.26 -2.42
N PHE A 416 -4.24 -16.42 -1.38
CA PHE A 416 -4.11 -15.66 -0.13
C PHE A 416 -2.75 -15.86 0.56
N ILE A 417 -2.22 -17.07 0.53
CA ILE A 417 -0.94 -17.43 1.18
C ILE A 417 0.24 -16.82 0.40
N ALA A 418 0.26 -16.98 -0.91
CA ALA A 418 1.29 -16.40 -1.76
C ALA A 418 1.27 -14.87 -1.69
N HIS A 419 0.07 -14.26 -1.67
CA HIS A 419 -0.12 -12.83 -1.49
C HIS A 419 0.53 -12.31 -0.20
N ALA A 420 0.39 -13.03 0.92
CA ALA A 420 1.00 -12.65 2.18
C ALA A 420 2.55 -12.63 2.15
N SER A 421 3.18 -13.28 1.15
CA SER A 421 4.61 -13.22 0.89
C SER A 421 4.96 -12.14 -0.14
N TYR A 422 4.37 -12.16 -1.35
CA TYR A 422 4.83 -11.30 -2.44
C TYR A 422 4.40 -9.82 -2.32
N ARG A 423 3.43 -9.46 -1.48
CA ARG A 423 2.88 -8.11 -1.36
C ARG A 423 3.83 -7.03 -0.82
N VAL A 424 5.03 -7.40 -0.38
CA VAL A 424 6.01 -6.46 0.16
C VAL A 424 6.59 -5.53 -0.91
N THR A 425 7.02 -4.35 -0.49
CA THR A 425 7.32 -3.25 -1.41
C THR A 425 8.53 -3.51 -2.30
N GLY A 426 9.52 -4.29 -1.86
CA GLY A 426 10.65 -4.67 -2.70
C GLY A 426 10.24 -5.49 -3.93
N ASN A 427 9.34 -6.45 -3.74
CA ASN A 427 8.77 -7.21 -4.85
C ASN A 427 7.87 -6.33 -5.74
N ALA A 428 7.08 -5.41 -5.12
CA ALA A 428 6.23 -4.49 -5.87
C ALA A 428 7.02 -3.60 -6.83
N VAL A 429 8.19 -3.12 -6.42
CA VAL A 429 9.12 -2.36 -7.26
C VAL A 429 9.58 -3.18 -8.47
N ALA A 430 10.06 -4.41 -8.26
CA ALA A 430 10.49 -5.28 -9.35
C ALA A 430 9.36 -5.63 -10.32
N MET A 431 8.13 -5.84 -9.80
CA MET A 431 6.93 -6.01 -10.64
C MET A 431 6.64 -4.75 -11.46
N GLY A 432 6.79 -3.55 -10.86
CA GLY A 432 6.64 -2.28 -11.54
C GLY A 432 7.62 -2.11 -12.70
N GLU A 433 8.92 -2.42 -12.50
CA GLU A 433 9.92 -2.43 -13.58
C GLU A 433 9.47 -3.31 -14.76
N ALA A 434 9.04 -4.53 -14.46
CA ALA A 434 8.62 -5.48 -15.50
C ALA A 434 7.35 -5.02 -16.23
N ALA A 435 6.35 -4.55 -15.50
CA ALA A 435 5.10 -4.04 -16.09
C ALA A 435 5.34 -2.79 -16.95
N GLY A 436 6.20 -1.87 -16.49
CA GLY A 436 6.57 -0.66 -17.25
C GLY A 436 7.31 -0.99 -18.54
N ALA A 437 8.31 -1.88 -18.48
CA ALA A 437 9.04 -2.33 -19.65
C ALA A 437 8.12 -3.05 -20.66
N ALA A 438 7.26 -3.97 -20.16
CA ALA A 438 6.29 -4.67 -20.99
C ALA A 438 5.31 -3.72 -21.67
N ALA A 439 4.81 -2.72 -20.93
CA ALA A 439 3.89 -1.73 -21.46
C ALA A 439 4.53 -0.89 -22.59
N ALA A 440 5.78 -0.46 -22.40
CA ALA A 440 6.50 0.28 -23.44
C ALA A 440 6.73 -0.55 -24.71
N VAL A 441 7.13 -1.83 -24.57
CA VAL A 441 7.31 -2.74 -25.71
C VAL A 441 5.97 -2.98 -26.42
N ALA A 442 4.91 -3.26 -25.67
CA ALA A 442 3.56 -3.51 -26.19
C ALA A 442 3.03 -2.32 -26.98
N ALA A 443 3.13 -1.12 -26.41
CA ALA A 443 2.68 0.11 -27.05
C ALA A 443 3.48 0.39 -28.33
N LYS A 444 4.79 0.24 -28.31
CA LYS A 444 5.66 0.43 -29.48
C LYS A 444 5.35 -0.55 -30.62
N ARG A 445 5.10 -1.81 -30.28
CA ARG A 445 4.79 -2.87 -31.27
C ARG A 445 3.33 -2.92 -31.67
N LYS A 446 2.44 -2.20 -30.96
CA LYS A 446 0.98 -2.21 -31.14
C LYS A 446 0.37 -3.61 -30.98
N VAL A 447 0.87 -4.37 -30.02
CA VAL A 447 0.40 -5.71 -29.66
C VAL A 447 -0.09 -5.74 -28.21
N ALA A 448 -0.79 -6.78 -27.80
CA ALA A 448 -1.16 -6.95 -26.40
C ALA A 448 0.04 -7.40 -25.56
N PRO A 449 0.13 -7.04 -24.26
CA PRO A 449 1.25 -7.43 -23.39
C PRO A 449 1.52 -8.93 -23.37
N HIS A 450 0.49 -9.78 -23.44
CA HIS A 450 0.65 -11.22 -23.41
C HIS A 450 1.24 -11.83 -24.69
N GLU A 451 1.32 -11.07 -25.76
CA GLU A 451 1.91 -11.50 -27.04
C GLU A 451 3.41 -11.24 -27.10
N ILE A 452 3.97 -10.58 -26.07
CA ILE A 452 5.39 -10.21 -26.05
C ILE A 452 6.17 -11.33 -25.35
N PRO A 453 7.24 -11.87 -25.99
CA PRO A 453 8.17 -12.77 -25.33
C PRO A 453 8.81 -12.10 -24.10
N TRP A 454 8.93 -12.86 -23.01
CA TRP A 454 9.56 -12.33 -21.79
C TRP A 454 11.01 -11.84 -22.04
N SER A 455 11.76 -12.51 -22.90
CA SER A 455 13.12 -12.09 -23.26
C SER A 455 13.20 -10.65 -23.73
N ASP A 456 12.20 -10.18 -24.49
CA ASP A 456 12.17 -8.82 -25.02
C ASP A 456 11.82 -7.81 -23.91
N VAL A 457 10.90 -8.20 -23.02
CA VAL A 457 10.57 -7.40 -21.83
C VAL A 457 11.78 -7.28 -20.91
N ALA A 458 12.46 -8.38 -20.63
CA ALA A 458 13.64 -8.42 -19.77
C ALA A 458 14.78 -7.54 -20.32
N ALA A 459 15.03 -7.63 -21.63
CA ALA A 459 16.06 -6.82 -22.28
C ALA A 459 15.80 -5.32 -22.15
N VAL A 460 14.54 -4.87 -22.34
CA VAL A 460 14.16 -3.47 -22.17
C VAL A 460 14.22 -3.06 -20.69
N ARG A 461 13.70 -3.88 -19.76
CA ARG A 461 13.80 -3.64 -18.33
C ARG A 461 15.25 -3.44 -17.89
N ASP A 462 16.15 -4.32 -18.31
CA ASP A 462 17.55 -4.27 -17.88
C ASP A 462 18.29 -3.08 -18.51
N ALA A 463 17.93 -2.67 -19.73
CA ALA A 463 18.47 -1.46 -20.37
C ALA A 463 18.00 -0.15 -19.72
N THR A 464 16.87 -0.14 -19.00
CA THR A 464 16.36 1.06 -18.31
C THR A 464 16.90 1.23 -16.89
N ARG A 465 17.64 0.25 -16.37
CA ARG A 465 18.26 0.29 -15.05
C ARG A 465 19.46 1.23 -15.04
N THR A 466 19.47 2.13 -14.06
CA THR A 466 20.65 2.96 -13.80
C THR A 466 21.63 2.20 -12.91
N THR A 467 22.92 2.26 -13.23
CA THR A 467 24.01 1.64 -12.46
C THR A 467 24.24 2.30 -11.10
#